data_55147f36cb0634add7e332b7b0f57def
#
_entry.id   55147f36cb0634add7e332b7b0f57def
#
_cell.length_a   1.000
_cell.length_b   1.000
_cell.length_c   1.000
_cell.angle_alpha   90.00
_cell.angle_beta   90.00
_cell.angle_gamma   90.00
#
_symmetry.space_group_name_H-M   'P 1'
#
loop_
_entity.id
_entity.type
_entity.pdbx_description
1 polymer ?
#
loop_
_entity_poly.entity_id
_entity_poly.type
_entity_poly.pdbx_seq_one_letter_code
_entity_poly.pdbx_strand_id
1 'polypeptide(L)'
;MRKVVAAAIGCVSIAAAAAASAEPPAGAAACSGCHPSAAGGPSPVARLNGRDRAEIVKAMQDFRSGARAGTVMDRIAKGFTDAEIQAIAAWYAEQK
;
A
#
# COMPACT_ATOMS: atom_id res chain seq x y z
N MET A 1 -57.10 -18.50 31.07
CA MET A 1 -56.29 -17.39 30.54
C MET A 1 -54.92 -17.95 30.17
N ARG A 2 -54.69 -18.18 28.89
CA ARG A 2 -53.38 -18.65 28.37
C ARG A 2 -52.54 -17.44 28.00
N LYS A 3 -51.44 -17.23 28.72
CA LYS A 3 -50.45 -16.20 28.38
C LYS A 3 -49.55 -16.76 27.29
N VAL A 4 -49.62 -16.17 26.08
CA VAL A 4 -48.73 -16.47 24.97
C VAL A 4 -47.51 -15.57 25.14
N VAL A 5 -46.38 -16.19 25.46
CA VAL A 5 -45.07 -15.49 25.48
C VAL A 5 -44.51 -15.55 24.05
N ALA A 6 -44.51 -14.41 23.38
CA ALA A 6 -43.87 -14.27 22.08
C ALA A 6 -42.36 -14.10 22.30
N ALA A 7 -41.59 -15.12 21.92
CA ALA A 7 -40.13 -15.02 21.88
C ALA A 7 -39.72 -14.29 20.60
N ALA A 8 -39.23 -13.09 20.76
CA ALA A 8 -38.62 -12.35 19.65
C ALA A 8 -37.20 -12.92 19.38
N ILE A 9 -37.05 -13.62 18.28
CA ILE A 9 -35.74 -14.09 17.78
C ILE A 9 -35.10 -12.91 17.05
N GLY A 10 -34.15 -12.26 17.72
CA GLY A 10 -33.34 -11.22 17.10
C GLY A 10 -32.35 -11.84 16.13
N CYS A 11 -32.53 -11.61 14.83
CA CYS A 11 -31.50 -11.89 13.83
C CYS A 11 -30.33 -10.90 13.98
N VAL A 12 -29.23 -11.38 14.54
CA VAL A 12 -27.96 -10.64 14.50
C VAL A 12 -27.36 -10.83 13.11
N SER A 13 -27.52 -9.82 12.27
CA SER A 13 -26.85 -9.78 10.98
C SER A 13 -25.36 -9.43 11.21
N ILE A 14 -24.52 -10.43 11.15
CA ILE A 14 -23.06 -10.23 11.12
C ILE A 14 -22.74 -9.75 9.71
N ALA A 15 -22.58 -8.44 9.54
CA ALA A 15 -22.01 -7.87 8.34
C ALA A 15 -20.52 -8.24 8.31
N ALA A 16 -20.16 -9.26 7.54
CA ALA A 16 -18.79 -9.53 7.20
C ALA A 16 -18.29 -8.36 6.34
N ALA A 17 -17.53 -7.44 6.94
CA ALA A 17 -16.78 -6.46 6.20
C ALA A 17 -15.71 -7.23 5.39
N ALA A 18 -15.99 -7.48 4.12
CA ALA A 18 -14.97 -7.90 3.18
C ALA A 18 -13.93 -6.78 3.16
N ALA A 19 -12.73 -7.06 3.67
CA ALA A 19 -11.58 -6.20 3.47
C ALA A 19 -11.29 -6.21 1.96
N ALA A 20 -11.87 -5.25 1.24
CA ALA A 20 -11.47 -4.97 -0.12
C ALA A 20 -10.00 -4.58 -0.06
N SER A 21 -9.13 -5.37 -0.69
CA SER A 21 -7.75 -4.94 -0.94
C SER A 21 -7.86 -3.62 -1.68
N ALA A 22 -7.36 -2.53 -1.06
CA ALA A 22 -7.41 -1.21 -1.67
C ALA A 22 -6.75 -1.28 -3.05
N GLU A 23 -7.42 -0.74 -4.05
CA GLU A 23 -6.87 -0.63 -5.39
C GLU A 23 -5.59 0.21 -5.33
N PRO A 24 -4.52 -0.20 -6.05
CA PRO A 24 -3.29 0.56 -6.03
C PRO A 24 -3.52 1.99 -6.54
N PRO A 25 -2.96 3.01 -5.86
CA PRO A 25 -3.06 4.39 -6.32
C PRO A 25 -2.37 4.57 -7.67
N ALA A 26 -2.73 5.65 -8.37
CA ALA A 26 -2.13 5.98 -9.66
C ALA A 26 -0.60 5.98 -9.57
N GLY A 27 0.05 5.29 -10.51
CA GLY A 27 1.50 5.16 -10.58
C GLY A 27 2.11 4.02 -9.77
N ALA A 28 1.41 3.47 -8.78
CA ALA A 28 1.94 2.38 -7.95
C ALA A 28 2.27 1.11 -8.75
N ALA A 29 1.43 0.76 -9.73
CA ALA A 29 1.65 -0.41 -10.58
C ALA A 29 2.95 -0.32 -11.39
N ALA A 30 3.37 0.87 -11.79
CA ALA A 30 4.62 1.08 -12.52
C ALA A 30 5.86 0.70 -11.69
N CYS A 31 5.81 0.86 -10.38
CA CYS A 31 6.91 0.51 -9.49
C CYS A 31 7.19 -1.00 -9.51
N SER A 32 6.15 -1.82 -9.58
CA SER A 32 6.27 -3.29 -9.59
C SER A 32 6.94 -3.83 -10.86
N GLY A 33 7.11 -3.02 -11.90
CA GLY A 33 7.85 -3.40 -13.09
C GLY A 33 9.34 -3.65 -12.85
N CYS A 34 9.92 -3.02 -11.80
CA CYS A 34 11.31 -3.16 -11.43
C CYS A 34 11.50 -3.63 -9.99
N HIS A 35 10.64 -3.18 -9.06
CA HIS A 35 10.69 -3.57 -7.66
C HIS A 35 9.97 -4.90 -7.43
N PRO A 36 10.65 -5.94 -6.91
CA PRO A 36 10.03 -7.25 -6.71
C PRO A 36 8.98 -7.19 -5.60
N SER A 37 7.87 -7.89 -5.79
CA SER A 37 6.82 -8.03 -4.79
C SER A 37 7.09 -9.17 -3.80
N ALA A 38 7.74 -10.25 -4.28
CA ALA A 38 8.03 -11.42 -3.46
C ALA A 38 9.28 -11.22 -2.59
N ALA A 39 9.24 -11.74 -1.36
CA ALA A 39 10.42 -11.91 -0.55
C ALA A 39 11.20 -13.13 -1.05
N GLY A 40 12.47 -12.94 -1.33
CA GLY A 40 13.36 -14.04 -1.63
C GLY A 40 14.08 -13.89 -2.98
N GLY A 41 15.34 -14.16 -2.93
CA GLY A 41 16.27 -14.03 -4.03
C GLY A 41 17.07 -12.72 -4.02
N PRO A 42 18.33 -12.76 -4.45
CA PRO A 42 19.14 -11.57 -4.57
C PRO A 42 18.58 -10.71 -5.70
N SER A 43 18.11 -9.53 -5.35
CA SER A 43 17.72 -8.50 -6.33
C SER A 43 18.48 -7.22 -6.05
N PRO A 44 19.11 -6.59 -7.06
CA PRO A 44 19.73 -5.29 -6.89
C PRO A 44 18.72 -4.18 -6.66
N VAL A 45 17.42 -4.47 -6.92
CA VAL A 45 16.33 -3.52 -6.74
C VAL A 45 15.58 -3.85 -5.46
N ALA A 46 15.42 -2.87 -4.58
CA ALA A 46 14.79 -3.06 -3.28
C ALA A 46 13.32 -3.46 -3.40
N ARG A 47 12.88 -4.37 -2.54
CA ARG A 47 11.47 -4.68 -2.36
C ARG A 47 10.79 -3.51 -1.65
N LEU A 48 9.61 -3.11 -2.13
CA LEU A 48 8.79 -2.04 -1.54
C LEU A 48 7.72 -2.58 -0.59
N ASN A 49 7.15 -3.75 -0.89
CA ASN A 49 6.09 -4.37 -0.12
C ASN A 49 6.48 -4.54 1.35
N GLY A 50 5.64 -4.03 2.26
CA GLY A 50 5.84 -4.12 3.69
C GLY A 50 6.94 -3.22 4.25
N ARG A 51 7.55 -2.37 3.42
CA ARG A 51 8.53 -1.39 3.87
C ARG A 51 7.83 -0.24 4.59
N ASP A 52 8.50 0.36 5.56
CA ASP A 52 7.96 1.51 6.28
C ASP A 52 7.61 2.66 5.33
N ARG A 53 6.43 3.25 5.54
CA ARG A 53 5.94 4.36 4.71
C ARG A 53 6.89 5.54 4.68
N ALA A 54 7.39 5.96 5.84
CA ALA A 54 8.28 7.11 5.95
C ALA A 54 9.62 6.88 5.25
N GLU A 55 10.13 5.64 5.26
CA GLU A 55 11.33 5.27 4.52
C GLU A 55 11.13 5.39 3.00
N ILE A 56 9.99 4.93 2.48
CA ILE A 56 9.68 5.05 1.05
C ILE A 56 9.57 6.52 0.66
N VAL A 57 8.83 7.31 1.43
CA VAL A 57 8.67 8.76 1.17
C VAL A 57 10.02 9.46 1.17
N LYS A 58 10.83 9.22 2.20
CA LYS A 58 12.17 9.83 2.29
C LYS A 58 13.05 9.44 1.11
N ALA A 59 13.09 8.17 0.74
CA ALA A 59 13.89 7.70 -0.39
C ALA A 59 13.48 8.40 -1.70
N MET A 60 12.18 8.50 -1.95
CA MET A 60 11.67 9.18 -3.15
C MET A 60 12.01 10.68 -3.17
N GLN A 61 11.91 11.35 -2.03
CA GLN A 61 12.29 12.75 -1.90
C GLN A 61 13.80 12.94 -2.10
N ASP A 62 14.61 12.06 -1.54
CA ASP A 62 16.07 12.11 -1.69
C ASP A 62 16.49 11.86 -3.14
N PHE A 63 15.87 10.93 -3.85
CA PHE A 63 16.10 10.73 -5.28
C PHE A 63 15.69 11.95 -6.10
N ARG A 64 14.54 12.53 -5.80
CA ARG A 64 14.02 13.70 -6.51
C ARG A 64 14.90 14.95 -6.32
N SER A 65 15.42 15.15 -5.12
CA SER A 65 16.28 16.30 -4.79
C SER A 65 17.75 16.12 -5.20
N GLY A 66 18.15 14.90 -5.52
CA GLY A 66 19.55 14.56 -5.78
C GLY A 66 20.37 14.24 -4.53
N ALA A 67 19.77 14.23 -3.33
CA ALA A 67 20.44 13.85 -2.09
C ALA A 67 20.85 12.37 -2.08
N ARG A 68 20.15 11.54 -2.86
CA ARG A 68 20.48 10.13 -3.07
C ARG A 68 20.71 9.86 -4.55
N ALA A 69 21.85 9.28 -4.90
CA ALA A 69 22.15 8.85 -6.24
C ALA A 69 21.39 7.56 -6.59
N GLY A 70 20.87 7.49 -7.82
CA GLY A 70 20.23 6.29 -8.37
C GLY A 70 20.61 6.14 -9.84
N THR A 71 20.52 4.92 -10.35
CA THR A 71 20.72 4.67 -11.79
C THR A 71 19.56 5.18 -12.63
N VAL A 72 18.33 5.04 -12.13
CA VAL A 72 17.09 5.50 -12.78
C VAL A 72 16.13 6.19 -11.82
N MET A 73 16.18 5.88 -10.51
CA MET A 73 15.22 6.41 -9.54
C MET A 73 15.29 7.93 -9.38
N ASP A 74 16.44 8.54 -9.60
CA ASP A 74 16.61 10.00 -9.62
C ASP A 74 15.75 10.68 -10.70
N ARG A 75 15.55 10.01 -11.83
CA ARG A 75 14.68 10.46 -12.92
C ARG A 75 13.22 10.10 -12.67
N ILE A 76 12.95 8.87 -12.25
CA ILE A 76 11.60 8.39 -11.99
C ILE A 76 10.91 9.21 -10.90
N ALA A 77 11.61 9.50 -9.80
CA ALA A 77 11.05 10.25 -8.67
C ALA A 77 10.61 11.68 -9.05
N LYS A 78 11.24 12.29 -10.04
CA LYS A 78 10.85 13.62 -10.55
C LYS A 78 9.51 13.65 -11.25
N GLY A 79 8.97 12.50 -11.67
CA GLY A 79 7.68 12.36 -12.31
C GLY A 79 6.49 12.32 -11.34
N PHE A 80 6.73 12.36 -10.02
CA PHE A 80 5.69 12.24 -9.00
C PHE A 80 5.61 13.48 -8.11
N THR A 81 4.38 13.87 -7.79
CA THR A 81 4.11 14.90 -6.78
C THR A 81 4.27 14.35 -5.36
N ASP A 82 4.37 15.22 -4.37
CA ASP A 82 4.43 14.80 -2.96
C ASP A 82 3.19 14.00 -2.55
N ALA A 83 2.00 14.39 -3.01
CA ALA A 83 0.76 13.68 -2.73
C ALA A 83 0.76 12.25 -3.32
N GLU A 84 1.24 12.09 -4.54
CA GLU A 84 1.38 10.78 -5.20
C GLU A 84 2.40 9.90 -4.48
N ILE A 85 3.54 10.45 -4.09
CA ILE A 85 4.56 9.73 -3.31
C ILE A 85 3.97 9.24 -1.97
N GLN A 86 3.22 10.09 -1.26
CA GLN A 86 2.58 9.71 0.00
C GLN A 86 1.57 8.58 -0.19
N ALA A 87 0.73 8.64 -1.21
CA ALA A 87 -0.28 7.62 -1.49
C ALA A 87 0.37 6.28 -1.89
N ILE A 88 1.37 6.31 -2.76
CA ILE A 88 2.11 5.11 -3.21
C ILE A 88 2.84 4.47 -2.03
N ALA A 89 3.52 5.26 -1.22
CA ALA A 89 4.24 4.77 -0.05
C ALA A 89 3.30 4.11 0.98
N ALA A 90 2.15 4.72 1.25
CA ALA A 90 1.14 4.16 2.13
C ALA A 90 0.62 2.82 1.61
N TRP A 91 0.35 2.72 0.32
CA TRP A 91 -0.14 1.50 -0.30
C TRP A 91 0.89 0.36 -0.22
N TYR A 92 2.15 0.61 -0.59
CA TYR A 92 3.21 -0.40 -0.52
C TYR A 92 3.54 -0.85 0.91
N ALA A 93 3.47 0.05 1.90
CA ALA A 93 3.69 -0.29 3.29
C ALA A 93 2.68 -1.33 3.82
N GLU A 94 1.47 -1.36 3.28
CA GLU A 94 0.41 -2.30 3.64
C GLU A 94 0.49 -3.64 2.88
N GLN A 95 1.29 -3.74 1.82
CA GLN A 95 1.47 -4.97 1.07
C GLN A 95 2.38 -5.95 1.82
N LYS A 96 2.14 -7.25 1.65
CA LYS A 96 2.95 -8.32 2.28
C LYS A 96 3.91 -8.95 1.30
#